data_ce5d18240a4e4692e9ee36d8ef23e041
#
_entry.id   ce5d18240a4e4692e9ee36d8ef23e041
#
_cell.length_a   1.000
_cell.length_b   1.000
_cell.length_c   1.000
_cell.angle_alpha   90.00
_cell.angle_beta   90.00
_cell.angle_gamma   90.00
#
_symmetry.space_group_name_H-M   'P 1'
#
loop_
_entity.id
_entity.type
_entity.pdbx_description
1 polymer ?
#
loop_
_entity_poly.entity_id
_entity_poly.type
_entity_poly.pdbx_seq_one_letter_code
_entity_poly.pdbx_strand_id
1 'polypeptide(L)'
;MALKRLGLILTDLGLIDEEQLEEMLAEQDARGGELLGRVGVSLGFLSDEQLGEALAEQWNTVFVTLYDKQITHSLVEILSKTMAEMYRVVPLTLEGNQLTIATADPQKIQIADELRVFLGYEIHVVVATDAEIDKAIEQFYSGEVDTVESIVEEMEEDKDLAEASKGLLEDGPIDLTSAEAMADSAPVRKLLNLVLLMAIKENASDIHLEPFESEFKIRMKADGVLQEMVPPPKHLSFAITTRIKVMANLDIAERRMPQDGRIELSVSGHPVDLRVSVLPTLFGESVVMRVLDRGVVSLDLDKLGMDDDILRPFREIIKRPNGIILVTGPTGSGKTTTLYSALSELNEPDDKIITTEDPIEYDIEGIVQVPIDSDIGVTFAAALRAILRQDPDRILVGEIRDVETAEIAIQAALTGHMVFSTLHTNDSPATVTRLRDMGVQPFLITATVEAILAQRLVRRICKDCKEEYVPDADTLADLELTSDQVVGKT
;
A
#
# COMPACT_ATOMS: atom_id res chain seq x y z
N MET A 1 13.37 27.08 0.20
CA MET A 1 13.43 27.93 1.41
C MET A 1 12.91 27.09 2.56
N ALA A 2 13.51 27.15 3.75
CA ALA A 2 12.95 26.46 4.90
C ALA A 2 11.62 27.10 5.27
N LEU A 3 10.56 26.28 5.42
CA LEU A 3 9.24 26.72 5.85
C LEU A 3 9.34 27.37 7.24
N LYS A 4 8.74 28.55 7.42
CA LYS A 4 8.62 29.16 8.75
C LYS A 4 7.74 28.28 9.64
N ARG A 5 8.06 28.17 10.92
CA ARG A 5 7.21 27.42 11.88
C ARG A 5 5.89 28.17 12.07
N LEU A 6 4.77 27.43 12.11
CA LEU A 6 3.42 28.00 12.22
C LEU A 6 3.29 28.93 13.45
N GLY A 7 3.84 28.54 14.62
CA GLY A 7 3.82 29.39 15.80
C GLY A 7 4.41 30.78 15.60
N LEU A 8 5.52 30.88 14.84
CA LEU A 8 6.13 32.18 14.52
C LEU A 8 5.27 33.01 13.56
N ILE A 9 4.57 32.37 12.62
CA ILE A 9 3.66 33.07 11.71
C ILE A 9 2.46 33.62 12.47
N LEU A 10 1.89 32.84 13.36
CA LEU A 10 0.76 33.25 14.20
C LEU A 10 1.10 34.47 15.07
N THR A 11 2.31 34.52 15.65
CA THR A 11 2.79 35.69 16.41
C THR A 11 3.15 36.87 15.51
N ASP A 12 3.77 36.63 14.35
CA ASP A 12 4.09 37.69 13.36
C ASP A 12 2.81 38.37 12.82
N LEU A 13 1.75 37.61 12.61
CA LEU A 13 0.43 38.10 12.19
C LEU A 13 -0.36 38.75 13.35
N GLY A 14 0.13 38.66 14.58
CA GLY A 14 -0.54 39.19 15.76
C GLY A 14 -1.83 38.48 16.14
N LEU A 15 -1.98 37.22 15.70
CA LEU A 15 -3.15 36.37 15.98
C LEU A 15 -3.10 35.78 17.39
N ILE A 16 -1.89 35.53 17.90
CA ILE A 16 -1.61 35.08 19.27
C ILE A 16 -0.42 35.85 19.85
N ASP A 17 -0.32 35.90 21.16
CA ASP A 17 0.86 36.43 21.86
C ASP A 17 1.84 35.28 22.24
N GLU A 18 3.00 35.65 22.83
CA GLU A 18 4.02 34.66 23.23
C GLU A 18 3.55 33.75 24.35
N GLU A 19 2.72 34.23 25.27
CA GLU A 19 2.19 33.47 26.41
C GLU A 19 1.20 32.40 25.92
N GLN A 20 0.32 32.77 24.98
CA GLN A 20 -0.59 31.85 24.31
C GLN A 20 0.16 30.79 23.48
N LEU A 21 1.25 31.17 22.80
CA LEU A 21 2.07 30.22 22.07
C LEU A 21 2.72 29.18 22.99
N GLU A 22 3.24 29.59 24.15
CA GLU A 22 3.81 28.70 25.16
C GLU A 22 2.74 27.74 25.71
N GLU A 23 1.53 28.22 25.97
CA GLU A 23 0.42 27.38 26.40
C GLU A 23 -0.01 26.35 25.35
N MET A 24 -0.08 26.78 24.08
CA MET A 24 -0.37 25.87 22.95
C MET A 24 0.68 24.77 22.80
N LEU A 25 1.97 25.09 22.96
CA LEU A 25 3.06 24.12 22.86
C LEU A 25 3.03 23.12 24.03
N ALA A 26 2.76 23.59 25.26
CA ALA A 26 2.63 22.73 26.42
C ALA A 26 1.44 21.75 26.28
N GLU A 27 0.31 22.24 25.77
CA GLU A 27 -0.86 21.41 25.53
C GLU A 27 -0.65 20.42 24.38
N GLN A 28 0.07 20.81 23.33
CA GLN A 28 0.47 19.94 22.22
C GLN A 28 1.27 18.73 22.74
N ASP A 29 2.25 18.98 23.60
CA ASP A 29 3.07 17.92 24.20
C ASP A 29 2.23 17.00 25.09
N ALA A 30 1.29 17.56 25.84
CA ALA A 30 0.37 16.80 26.69
C ALA A 30 -0.59 15.88 25.90
N ARG A 31 -0.98 16.30 24.70
CA ARG A 31 -1.88 15.55 23.79
C ARG A 31 -1.14 14.60 22.83
N GLY A 32 0.15 14.36 23.02
CA GLY A 32 0.90 13.38 22.24
C GLY A 32 1.20 13.81 20.79
N GLY A 33 1.37 15.13 20.53
CA GLY A 33 1.82 15.65 19.24
C GLY A 33 0.70 16.05 18.27
N GLU A 34 -0.49 16.39 18.77
CA GLU A 34 -1.56 17.00 17.96
C GLU A 34 -1.04 18.25 17.22
N LEU A 35 -1.59 18.57 16.04
CA LEU A 35 -1.15 19.73 15.26
C LEU A 35 -1.37 21.05 16.02
N LEU A 36 -0.34 21.87 16.15
CA LEU A 36 -0.34 23.11 16.92
C LEU A 36 -1.52 24.03 16.59
N GLY A 37 -1.87 24.17 15.31
CA GLY A 37 -3.00 24.97 14.87
C GLY A 37 -4.34 24.46 15.41
N ARG A 38 -4.56 23.15 15.44
CA ARG A 38 -5.78 22.54 16.02
C ARG A 38 -5.85 22.74 17.53
N VAL A 39 -4.72 22.64 18.21
CA VAL A 39 -4.63 22.95 19.64
C VAL A 39 -5.05 24.42 19.91
N GLY A 40 -4.56 25.37 19.10
CA GLY A 40 -4.93 26.79 19.22
C GLY A 40 -6.42 27.05 19.01
N VAL A 41 -7.05 26.38 18.06
CA VAL A 41 -8.51 26.45 17.85
C VAL A 41 -9.26 25.82 19.01
N SER A 42 -8.83 24.65 19.51
CA SER A 42 -9.49 23.97 20.65
C SER A 42 -9.40 24.74 21.97
N LEU A 43 -8.32 25.53 22.17
CA LEU A 43 -8.16 26.42 23.31
C LEU A 43 -8.92 27.76 23.14
N GLY A 44 -9.48 28.01 21.95
CA GLY A 44 -10.19 29.23 21.62
C GLY A 44 -9.30 30.47 21.40
N PHE A 45 -8.01 30.28 21.18
CA PHE A 45 -7.06 31.36 20.87
C PHE A 45 -7.13 31.76 19.40
N LEU A 46 -7.57 30.86 18.52
CA LEU A 46 -7.70 31.05 17.08
C LEU A 46 -9.09 30.65 16.59
N SER A 47 -9.59 31.37 15.58
CA SER A 47 -10.70 30.85 14.77
C SER A 47 -10.17 29.95 13.64
N ASP A 48 -11.03 29.12 13.05
CA ASP A 48 -10.67 28.29 11.88
C ASP A 48 -10.23 29.13 10.68
N GLU A 49 -10.82 30.31 10.50
CA GLU A 49 -10.45 31.25 9.45
C GLU A 49 -9.04 31.82 9.68
N GLN A 50 -8.73 32.27 10.92
CA GLN A 50 -7.41 32.77 11.29
C GLN A 50 -6.33 31.69 11.14
N LEU A 51 -6.64 30.46 11.48
CA LEU A 51 -5.74 29.32 11.23
C LEU A 51 -5.54 29.12 9.73
N GLY A 52 -6.60 29.17 8.94
CA GLY A 52 -6.54 29.06 7.47
C GLY A 52 -5.66 30.14 6.82
N GLU A 53 -5.80 31.40 7.26
CA GLU A 53 -4.95 32.51 6.80
C GLU A 53 -3.47 32.30 7.15
N ALA A 54 -3.18 31.85 8.38
CA ALA A 54 -1.81 31.57 8.80
C ALA A 54 -1.19 30.39 8.05
N LEU A 55 -1.97 29.36 7.74
CA LEU A 55 -1.54 28.23 6.91
C LEU A 55 -1.30 28.66 5.46
N ALA A 56 -2.16 29.52 4.91
CA ALA A 56 -1.96 30.06 3.55
C ALA A 56 -0.66 30.86 3.44
N GLU A 57 -0.34 31.71 4.44
CA GLU A 57 0.92 32.44 4.52
C GLU A 57 2.13 31.48 4.66
N GLN A 58 2.01 30.45 5.49
CA GLN A 58 3.06 29.44 5.69
C GLN A 58 3.46 28.77 4.37
N TRP A 59 2.47 28.43 3.56
CA TRP A 59 2.63 27.66 2.32
C TRP A 59 2.68 28.56 1.07
N ASN A 60 2.73 29.88 1.24
CA ASN A 60 2.76 30.86 0.16
C ASN A 60 1.63 30.65 -0.86
N THR A 61 0.44 30.43 -0.35
CA THR A 61 -0.80 30.28 -1.13
C THR A 61 -1.85 31.27 -0.64
N VAL A 62 -3.10 31.13 -1.08
CA VAL A 62 -4.20 32.04 -0.79
C VAL A 62 -5.25 31.34 0.05
N PHE A 63 -5.74 32.00 1.10
CA PHE A 63 -6.95 31.57 1.81
C PHE A 63 -8.19 32.01 1.02
N VAL A 64 -9.16 31.11 0.86
CA VAL A 64 -10.42 31.36 0.15
C VAL A 64 -11.61 30.88 0.97
N THR A 65 -12.70 31.64 0.91
CA THR A 65 -14.01 31.23 1.45
C THR A 65 -14.83 30.53 0.36
N LEU A 66 -15.47 29.42 0.71
CA LEU A 66 -16.24 28.62 -0.24
C LEU A 66 -17.73 28.96 -0.28
N TYR A 67 -18.27 29.73 0.68
CA TYR A 67 -19.69 30.03 0.81
C TYR A 67 -20.35 30.65 -0.42
N ASP A 68 -19.60 31.46 -1.19
CA ASP A 68 -20.11 32.18 -2.37
C ASP A 68 -19.59 31.59 -3.69
N LYS A 69 -18.85 30.47 -3.66
CA LYS A 69 -18.29 29.84 -4.86
C LYS A 69 -19.34 28.93 -5.52
N GLN A 70 -19.64 29.21 -6.78
CA GLN A 70 -20.40 28.30 -7.61
C GLN A 70 -19.45 27.29 -8.26
N ILE A 71 -19.42 26.06 -7.72
CA ILE A 71 -18.69 24.96 -8.33
C ILE A 71 -19.56 24.40 -9.44
N THR A 72 -19.06 24.41 -10.67
CA THR A 72 -19.80 23.90 -11.82
C THR A 72 -19.79 22.39 -11.86
N HIS A 73 -20.83 21.79 -12.42
CA HIS A 73 -20.92 20.32 -12.59
C HIS A 73 -19.69 19.73 -13.31
N SER A 74 -19.20 20.43 -14.34
CA SER A 74 -17.99 20.02 -15.07
C SER A 74 -16.71 19.95 -14.23
N LEU A 75 -16.61 20.70 -13.13
CA LEU A 75 -15.49 20.61 -12.19
C LEU A 75 -15.65 19.40 -11.23
N VAL A 76 -16.89 19.10 -10.84
CA VAL A 76 -17.22 17.93 -10.01
C VAL A 76 -16.93 16.63 -10.78
N GLU A 77 -17.20 16.59 -12.10
CA GLU A 77 -16.86 15.45 -12.96
C GLU A 77 -15.35 15.18 -13.09
N ILE A 78 -14.50 16.21 -12.95
CA ILE A 78 -13.05 16.03 -13.03
C ILE A 78 -12.50 15.36 -11.78
N LEU A 79 -13.04 15.70 -10.61
CA LEU A 79 -12.60 15.19 -9.31
C LEU A 79 -13.73 14.36 -8.72
N SER A 80 -13.61 13.04 -8.74
CA SER A 80 -14.65 12.14 -8.24
C SER A 80 -14.96 12.35 -6.75
N LYS A 81 -16.17 11.97 -6.32
CA LYS A 81 -16.57 12.01 -4.90
C LYS A 81 -15.58 11.28 -4.00
N THR A 82 -15.17 10.08 -4.43
CA THR A 82 -14.19 9.27 -3.68
C THR A 82 -12.86 10.01 -3.51
N MET A 83 -12.38 10.70 -4.54
CA MET A 83 -11.17 11.53 -4.45
C MET A 83 -11.39 12.74 -3.55
N ALA A 84 -12.52 13.45 -3.70
CA ALA A 84 -12.87 14.59 -2.88
C ALA A 84 -12.89 14.24 -1.39
N GLU A 85 -13.54 13.12 -1.03
CA GLU A 85 -13.60 12.62 0.34
C GLU A 85 -12.24 12.14 0.86
N MET A 86 -11.50 11.36 0.06
CA MET A 86 -10.22 10.75 0.44
C MET A 86 -9.14 11.81 0.66
N TYR A 87 -9.05 12.77 -0.27
CA TYR A 87 -8.05 13.83 -0.19
C TYR A 87 -8.52 15.06 0.57
N ARG A 88 -9.80 15.13 0.93
CA ARG A 88 -10.45 16.30 1.55
C ARG A 88 -10.19 17.57 0.75
N VAL A 89 -10.52 17.53 -0.53
CA VAL A 89 -10.30 18.62 -1.48
C VAL A 89 -11.57 18.91 -2.29
N VAL A 90 -11.69 20.15 -2.75
CA VAL A 90 -12.81 20.59 -3.57
C VAL A 90 -12.28 21.35 -4.78
N PRO A 91 -12.70 21.04 -6.03
CA PRO A 91 -12.25 21.76 -7.21
C PRO A 91 -12.94 23.14 -7.28
N LEU A 92 -12.19 24.17 -7.63
CA LEU A 92 -12.72 25.54 -7.69
C LEU A 92 -12.77 26.11 -9.11
N THR A 93 -11.69 25.97 -9.87
CA THR A 93 -11.58 26.51 -11.24
C THR A 93 -10.68 25.63 -12.09
N LEU A 94 -10.98 25.55 -13.38
CA LEU A 94 -10.11 24.97 -14.39
C LEU A 94 -9.79 26.03 -15.43
N GLU A 95 -8.51 26.41 -15.56
CA GLU A 95 -8.03 27.37 -16.54
C GLU A 95 -6.99 26.69 -17.45
N GLY A 96 -7.43 26.30 -18.66
CA GLY A 96 -6.59 25.53 -19.57
C GLY A 96 -6.25 24.16 -18.99
N ASN A 97 -4.99 23.93 -18.62
CA ASN A 97 -4.51 22.70 -18.00
C ASN A 97 -4.26 22.84 -16.48
N GLN A 98 -4.65 23.96 -15.87
CA GLN A 98 -4.45 24.22 -14.45
C GLN A 98 -5.75 24.10 -13.67
N LEU A 99 -5.82 23.12 -12.77
CA LEU A 99 -6.94 22.88 -11.86
C LEU A 99 -6.62 23.48 -10.49
N THR A 100 -7.42 24.42 -10.03
CA THR A 100 -7.31 24.96 -8.66
C THR A 100 -8.23 24.18 -7.73
N ILE A 101 -7.66 23.68 -6.64
CA ILE A 101 -8.36 22.94 -5.60
C ILE A 101 -8.22 23.62 -4.25
N ALA A 102 -9.26 23.53 -3.42
CA ALA A 102 -9.24 23.97 -2.02
C ALA A 102 -9.02 22.79 -1.08
N THR A 103 -8.20 22.97 -0.07
CA THR A 103 -7.97 22.01 1.03
C THR A 103 -7.84 22.74 2.36
N ALA A 104 -8.15 22.06 3.46
CA ALA A 104 -7.94 22.58 4.80
C ALA A 104 -6.52 22.31 5.33
N ASP A 105 -5.80 21.37 4.75
CA ASP A 105 -4.46 20.96 5.17
C ASP A 105 -3.45 21.07 4.02
N PRO A 106 -2.85 22.27 3.82
CA PRO A 106 -1.86 22.46 2.78
C PRO A 106 -0.51 21.79 3.10
N GLN A 107 -0.31 21.21 4.30
CA GLN A 107 0.91 20.47 4.65
C GLN A 107 1.05 19.22 3.80
N LYS A 108 -0.04 18.68 3.32
CA LYS A 108 -0.07 17.59 2.34
C LYS A 108 0.30 18.12 0.94
N ILE A 109 1.47 18.73 0.76
CA ILE A 109 2.01 19.15 -0.56
C ILE A 109 1.98 18.00 -1.56
N GLN A 110 2.16 16.78 -1.07
CA GLN A 110 2.03 15.54 -1.84
C GLN A 110 0.68 15.41 -2.54
N ILE A 111 -0.40 16.00 -1.99
CA ILE A 111 -1.73 15.97 -2.63
C ILE A 111 -1.69 16.54 -4.04
N ALA A 112 -0.99 17.66 -4.26
CA ALA A 112 -0.93 18.27 -5.58
C ALA A 112 -0.23 17.37 -6.60
N ASP A 113 0.88 16.72 -6.20
CA ASP A 113 1.60 15.80 -7.07
C ASP A 113 0.83 14.51 -7.31
N GLU A 114 0.17 13.98 -6.28
CA GLU A 114 -0.70 12.80 -6.39
C GLU A 114 -1.88 13.07 -7.34
N LEU A 115 -2.61 14.15 -7.12
CA LEU A 115 -3.73 14.51 -7.98
C LEU A 115 -3.30 14.84 -9.41
N ARG A 116 -2.08 15.39 -9.61
CA ARG A 116 -1.51 15.56 -10.95
C ARG A 116 -1.35 14.21 -11.66
N VAL A 117 -0.85 13.20 -10.97
CA VAL A 117 -0.70 11.83 -11.54
C VAL A 117 -2.07 11.23 -11.92
N PHE A 118 -3.05 11.37 -11.03
CA PHE A 118 -4.38 10.79 -11.24
C PHE A 118 -5.20 11.56 -12.29
N LEU A 119 -5.19 12.89 -12.21
CA LEU A 119 -6.08 13.73 -13.04
C LEU A 119 -5.43 14.20 -14.34
N GLY A 120 -4.08 14.25 -14.40
CA GLY A 120 -3.34 14.75 -15.56
C GLY A 120 -3.37 16.27 -15.73
N TYR A 121 -3.79 17.01 -14.70
CA TYR A 121 -3.80 18.49 -14.68
C TYR A 121 -2.67 19.04 -13.80
N GLU A 122 -2.22 20.26 -14.09
CA GLU A 122 -1.41 21.02 -13.17
C GLU A 122 -2.27 21.48 -11.99
N ILE A 123 -1.90 21.08 -10.77
CA ILE A 123 -2.71 21.34 -9.58
C ILE A 123 -2.22 22.57 -8.84
N HIS A 124 -3.12 23.53 -8.61
CA HIS A 124 -2.90 24.70 -7.77
C HIS A 124 -3.72 24.56 -6.49
N VAL A 125 -3.05 24.61 -5.34
CA VAL A 125 -3.68 24.40 -4.04
C VAL A 125 -3.97 25.75 -3.38
N VAL A 126 -5.19 25.95 -2.87
CA VAL A 126 -5.59 27.07 -2.02
C VAL A 126 -6.15 26.53 -0.70
N VAL A 127 -6.16 27.38 0.33
CA VAL A 127 -6.61 26.96 1.67
C VAL A 127 -8.04 27.42 1.92
N ALA A 128 -8.86 26.53 2.49
CA ALA A 128 -10.19 26.84 3.02
C ALA A 128 -10.37 26.17 4.41
N THR A 129 -11.40 26.49 5.13
CA THR A 129 -11.65 25.85 6.43
C THR A 129 -12.14 24.41 6.29
N ASP A 130 -11.84 23.55 7.28
CA ASP A 130 -12.32 22.16 7.31
C ASP A 130 -13.85 22.06 7.17
N ALA A 131 -14.58 22.93 7.89
CA ALA A 131 -16.03 22.96 7.86
C ALA A 131 -16.61 23.35 6.49
N GLU A 132 -15.94 24.26 5.77
CA GLU A 132 -16.34 24.64 4.41
C GLU A 132 -16.05 23.53 3.40
N ILE A 133 -14.93 22.84 3.51
CA ILE A 133 -14.59 21.68 2.67
C ILE A 133 -15.61 20.56 2.85
N ASP A 134 -15.91 20.16 4.10
CA ASP A 134 -16.89 19.12 4.38
C ASP A 134 -18.28 19.47 3.84
N LYS A 135 -18.71 20.70 4.07
CA LYS A 135 -19.99 21.20 3.59
C LYS A 135 -20.08 21.29 2.06
N ALA A 136 -18.96 21.68 1.41
CA ALA A 136 -18.88 21.71 -0.04
C ALA A 136 -18.92 20.29 -0.64
N ILE A 137 -18.19 19.33 -0.05
CA ILE A 137 -18.26 17.93 -0.47
C ILE A 137 -19.70 17.40 -0.32
N GLU A 138 -20.34 17.63 0.81
CA GLU A 138 -21.73 17.21 1.04
C GLU A 138 -22.69 17.87 0.06
N GLN A 139 -22.54 19.16 -0.23
CA GLN A 139 -23.44 19.93 -1.08
C GLN A 139 -23.29 19.58 -2.57
N PHE A 140 -22.07 19.51 -3.07
CA PHE A 140 -21.79 19.37 -4.51
C PHE A 140 -21.71 17.92 -4.97
N TYR A 141 -21.44 16.97 -4.07
CA TYR A 141 -21.37 15.54 -4.38
C TYR A 141 -22.55 14.73 -3.80
N SER A 142 -23.62 15.40 -3.29
CA SER A 142 -24.78 14.73 -2.69
C SER A 142 -25.69 13.99 -3.69
N GLY A 143 -25.51 14.20 -5.00
CA GLY A 143 -26.37 13.64 -6.06
C GLY A 143 -25.67 12.64 -7.00
N GLU A 144 -24.36 12.59 -7.02
CA GLU A 144 -23.60 11.75 -7.92
C GLU A 144 -22.64 10.86 -7.13
N VAL A 145 -22.92 9.59 -7.12
CA VAL A 145 -21.95 8.57 -6.74
C VAL A 145 -21.25 8.18 -8.02
N ASP A 146 -20.00 8.63 -8.24
CA ASP A 146 -19.13 7.99 -9.24
C ASP A 146 -18.95 6.53 -8.80
N THR A 147 -19.83 5.69 -9.26
CA THR A 147 -19.70 4.25 -9.12
C THR A 147 -19.02 3.72 -10.37
N VAL A 148 -18.43 2.55 -10.27
CA VAL A 148 -17.89 1.85 -11.45
C VAL A 148 -18.99 1.71 -12.51
N GLU A 149 -20.23 1.49 -12.06
CA GLU A 149 -21.42 1.40 -12.91
C GLU A 149 -21.63 2.66 -13.75
N SER A 150 -21.62 3.85 -13.13
CA SER A 150 -21.88 5.11 -13.85
C SER A 150 -20.77 5.44 -14.86
N ILE A 151 -19.52 5.12 -14.53
CA ILE A 151 -18.40 5.30 -15.47
C ILE A 151 -18.49 4.29 -16.63
N VAL A 152 -18.90 3.06 -16.34
CA VAL A 152 -19.11 2.04 -17.39
C VAL A 152 -20.24 2.43 -18.32
N GLU A 153 -21.36 2.98 -17.81
CA GLU A 153 -22.46 3.52 -18.62
C GLU A 153 -21.97 4.69 -19.51
N GLU A 154 -21.19 5.64 -18.96
CA GLU A 154 -20.56 6.72 -19.73
C GLU A 154 -19.69 6.16 -20.88
N MET A 155 -18.90 5.11 -20.59
CA MET A 155 -18.05 4.44 -21.58
C MET A 155 -18.84 3.71 -22.68
N GLU A 156 -20.02 3.17 -22.38
CA GLU A 156 -20.88 2.49 -23.36
C GLU A 156 -21.56 3.49 -24.31
N GLU A 157 -21.87 4.69 -23.83
CA GLU A 157 -22.51 5.77 -24.62
C GLU A 157 -21.51 6.54 -25.49
N ASP A 158 -20.20 6.50 -25.19
CA ASP A 158 -19.16 7.19 -25.93
C ASP A 158 -18.86 6.51 -27.28
N LYS A 159 -19.48 7.05 -28.33
CA LYS A 159 -19.34 6.54 -29.69
C LYS A 159 -17.94 6.74 -30.29
N ASP A 160 -17.29 7.82 -29.94
CA ASP A 160 -15.95 8.14 -30.44
C ASP A 160 -14.92 7.13 -29.88
N LEU A 161 -15.05 6.79 -28.61
CA LEU A 161 -14.26 5.77 -27.94
C LEU A 161 -14.53 4.36 -28.52
N ALA A 162 -15.81 4.06 -28.84
CA ALA A 162 -16.20 2.79 -29.45
C ALA A 162 -15.70 2.64 -30.91
N GLU A 163 -15.67 3.72 -31.70
CA GLU A 163 -15.14 3.70 -33.06
C GLU A 163 -13.61 3.60 -33.08
N ALA A 164 -12.93 4.36 -32.23
CA ALA A 164 -11.47 4.31 -32.11
C ALA A 164 -10.97 2.91 -31.68
N SER A 165 -11.70 2.25 -30.79
CA SER A 165 -11.32 0.92 -30.30
C SER A 165 -11.44 -0.18 -31.36
N LYS A 166 -12.41 -0.08 -32.29
CA LYS A 166 -12.56 -1.06 -33.36
C LYS A 166 -11.37 -1.12 -34.30
N GLY A 167 -10.79 0.04 -34.61
CA GLY A 167 -9.58 0.13 -35.45
C GLY A 167 -8.33 -0.49 -34.85
N LEU A 168 -8.26 -0.64 -33.51
CA LEU A 168 -7.12 -1.21 -32.79
C LEU A 168 -7.24 -2.72 -32.52
N LEU A 169 -8.44 -3.29 -32.72
CA LEU A 169 -8.71 -4.73 -32.52
C LEU A 169 -8.49 -5.56 -33.80
N GLU A 170 -8.34 -4.92 -34.97
CA GLU A 170 -8.05 -5.62 -36.23
C GLU A 170 -6.56 -6.03 -36.27
N ASP A 171 -6.27 -7.21 -36.87
CA ASP A 171 -4.93 -7.77 -37.02
C ASP A 171 -4.07 -6.93 -38.01
N GLY A 172 -3.61 -5.77 -37.57
CA GLY A 172 -2.78 -4.83 -38.31
C GLY A 172 -1.63 -4.24 -37.47
N PRO A 173 -0.70 -3.52 -38.11
CA PRO A 173 0.29 -2.76 -37.34
C PRO A 173 -0.41 -1.71 -36.48
N ILE A 174 -0.19 -1.79 -35.17
CA ILE A 174 -0.81 -0.90 -34.19
C ILE A 174 -0.23 0.50 -34.38
N ASP A 175 -1.09 1.49 -34.54
CA ASP A 175 -0.70 2.88 -34.39
C ASP A 175 -0.55 3.20 -32.91
N LEU A 176 0.70 3.22 -32.45
CA LEU A 176 1.04 3.48 -31.05
C LEU A 176 0.51 4.82 -30.55
N THR A 177 0.47 5.84 -31.41
CA THR A 177 -0.01 7.17 -31.06
C THR A 177 -1.52 7.14 -30.77
N SER A 178 -2.29 6.42 -31.58
CA SER A 178 -3.73 6.23 -31.36
C SER A 178 -4.02 5.34 -30.14
N ALA A 179 -3.19 4.33 -29.88
CA ALA A 179 -3.30 3.47 -28.71
C ALA A 179 -3.04 4.23 -27.40
N GLU A 180 -1.99 5.05 -27.38
CA GLU A 180 -1.67 5.92 -26.24
C GLU A 180 -2.77 6.98 -26.01
N ALA A 181 -3.25 7.63 -27.07
CA ALA A 181 -4.31 8.63 -26.96
C ALA A 181 -5.59 8.03 -26.39
N MET A 182 -5.95 6.81 -26.79
CA MET A 182 -7.12 6.11 -26.27
C MET A 182 -6.93 5.65 -24.83
N ALA A 183 -5.74 5.16 -24.50
CA ALA A 183 -5.36 4.80 -23.12
C ALA A 183 -5.37 6.02 -22.18
N ASP A 184 -5.12 7.21 -22.72
CA ASP A 184 -5.11 8.46 -21.96
C ASP A 184 -6.46 9.19 -21.99
N SER A 185 -7.49 8.59 -22.56
CA SER A 185 -8.86 9.15 -22.57
C SER A 185 -9.41 9.30 -21.15
N ALA A 186 -10.24 10.32 -20.94
CA ALA A 186 -10.78 10.62 -19.62
C ALA A 186 -11.57 9.44 -18.99
N PRO A 187 -12.45 8.72 -19.70
CA PRO A 187 -13.16 7.59 -19.12
C PRO A 187 -12.27 6.45 -18.70
N VAL A 188 -11.23 6.08 -19.49
CA VAL A 188 -10.28 5.01 -19.15
C VAL A 188 -9.49 5.38 -17.90
N ARG A 189 -9.02 6.63 -17.80
CA ARG A 189 -8.32 7.13 -16.60
C ARG A 189 -9.22 7.12 -15.37
N LYS A 190 -10.46 7.64 -15.48
CA LYS A 190 -11.43 7.64 -14.38
C LYS A 190 -11.69 6.23 -13.86
N LEU A 191 -11.96 5.27 -14.75
CA LEU A 191 -12.22 3.88 -14.38
C LEU A 191 -11.03 3.28 -13.61
N LEU A 192 -9.82 3.36 -14.18
CA LEU A 192 -8.63 2.79 -13.52
C LEU A 192 -8.35 3.45 -12.18
N ASN A 193 -8.46 4.77 -12.10
CA ASN A 193 -8.26 5.49 -10.85
C ASN A 193 -9.27 5.04 -9.78
N LEU A 194 -10.54 4.90 -10.15
CA LEU A 194 -11.58 4.44 -9.22
C LEU A 194 -11.32 3.00 -8.76
N VAL A 195 -10.96 2.09 -9.69
CA VAL A 195 -10.61 0.70 -9.36
C VAL A 195 -9.43 0.65 -8.39
N LEU A 196 -8.37 1.43 -8.63
CA LEU A 196 -7.20 1.49 -7.76
C LEU A 196 -7.55 2.05 -6.39
N LEU A 197 -8.30 3.15 -6.33
CA LEU A 197 -8.73 3.75 -5.07
C LEU A 197 -9.64 2.82 -4.26
N MET A 198 -10.58 2.12 -4.91
CA MET A 198 -11.43 1.13 -4.25
C MET A 198 -10.60 -0.03 -3.72
N ALA A 199 -9.64 -0.55 -4.49
CA ALA A 199 -8.77 -1.63 -4.05
C ALA A 199 -7.94 -1.24 -2.82
N ILE A 200 -7.43 -0.01 -2.76
CA ILE A 200 -6.68 0.51 -1.62
C ILE A 200 -7.62 0.70 -0.41
N LYS A 201 -8.80 1.29 -0.60
CA LYS A 201 -9.79 1.52 0.45
C LYS A 201 -10.29 0.21 1.08
N GLU A 202 -10.48 -0.83 0.26
CA GLU A 202 -10.94 -2.16 0.68
C GLU A 202 -9.80 -3.08 1.15
N ASN A 203 -8.56 -2.58 1.19
CA ASN A 203 -7.35 -3.36 1.50
C ASN A 203 -7.23 -4.63 0.63
N ALA A 204 -7.56 -4.52 -0.66
CA ALA A 204 -7.45 -5.63 -1.59
C ALA A 204 -5.97 -6.02 -1.79
N SER A 205 -5.70 -7.32 -1.84
CA SER A 205 -4.35 -7.84 -2.09
C SER A 205 -3.96 -7.84 -3.57
N ASP A 206 -4.93 -8.09 -4.44
CA ASP A 206 -4.69 -8.21 -5.88
C ASP A 206 -5.90 -7.66 -6.68
N ILE A 207 -5.61 -7.05 -7.84
CA ILE A 207 -6.59 -6.61 -8.84
C ILE A 207 -6.34 -7.43 -10.09
N HIS A 208 -7.39 -8.05 -10.63
CA HIS A 208 -7.34 -8.89 -11.81
C HIS A 208 -8.17 -8.26 -12.93
N LEU A 209 -7.58 -8.12 -14.11
CA LEU A 209 -8.25 -7.68 -15.32
C LEU A 209 -8.11 -8.81 -16.35
N GLU A 210 -9.22 -9.41 -16.71
CA GLU A 210 -9.21 -10.69 -17.42
C GLU A 210 -10.12 -10.64 -18.67
N PRO A 211 -9.55 -10.79 -19.87
CA PRO A 211 -10.30 -10.88 -21.10
C PRO A 211 -10.86 -12.29 -21.30
N PHE A 212 -12.16 -12.38 -21.60
CA PHE A 212 -12.87 -13.59 -21.99
C PHE A 212 -13.46 -13.44 -23.41
N GLU A 213 -14.06 -14.49 -23.94
CA GLU A 213 -14.64 -14.47 -25.28
C GLU A 213 -15.75 -13.43 -25.46
N SER A 214 -16.59 -13.22 -24.45
CA SER A 214 -17.74 -12.33 -24.50
C SER A 214 -17.59 -11.06 -23.66
N GLU A 215 -16.70 -11.05 -22.68
CA GLU A 215 -16.63 -10.00 -21.66
C GLU A 215 -15.17 -9.71 -21.23
N PHE A 216 -15.00 -8.59 -20.54
CA PHE A 216 -13.75 -8.22 -19.88
C PHE A 216 -14.05 -8.00 -18.41
N LYS A 217 -13.47 -8.85 -17.53
CA LYS A 217 -13.76 -8.80 -16.09
C LYS A 217 -12.71 -8.03 -15.33
N ILE A 218 -13.16 -7.22 -14.37
CA ILE A 218 -12.33 -6.65 -13.32
C ILE A 218 -12.76 -7.31 -12.01
N ARG A 219 -11.80 -7.89 -11.29
CA ARG A 219 -12.04 -8.54 -10.00
C ARG A 219 -11.02 -8.06 -8.98
N MET A 220 -11.45 -7.80 -7.76
CA MET A 220 -10.58 -7.49 -6.63
C MET A 220 -10.52 -8.68 -5.67
N LYS A 221 -9.36 -8.92 -5.10
CA LYS A 221 -9.19 -9.95 -4.07
C LYS A 221 -9.03 -9.28 -2.72
N ALA A 222 -10.09 -9.30 -1.92
CA ALA A 222 -10.08 -8.81 -0.54
C ALA A 222 -10.28 -9.98 0.43
N ASP A 223 -9.52 -10.04 1.50
CA ASP A 223 -9.56 -11.11 2.51
C ASP A 223 -9.49 -12.54 1.92
N GLY A 224 -8.75 -12.70 0.81
CA GLY A 224 -8.59 -13.97 0.12
C GLY A 224 -9.75 -14.36 -0.79
N VAL A 225 -10.79 -13.54 -0.92
CA VAL A 225 -11.97 -13.78 -1.75
C VAL A 225 -11.94 -12.84 -2.97
N LEU A 226 -12.14 -13.41 -4.17
CA LEU A 226 -12.31 -12.63 -5.39
C LEU A 226 -13.74 -12.07 -5.46
N GLN A 227 -13.85 -10.77 -5.61
CA GLN A 227 -15.10 -10.03 -5.81
C GLN A 227 -15.09 -9.45 -7.22
N GLU A 228 -16.17 -9.67 -7.98
CA GLU A 228 -16.32 -9.14 -9.33
C GLU A 228 -16.90 -7.72 -9.25
N MET A 229 -16.30 -6.81 -10.01
CA MET A 229 -16.82 -5.46 -10.23
C MET A 229 -17.66 -5.43 -11.51
N VAL A 230 -18.41 -4.36 -11.73
CA VAL A 230 -19.12 -4.18 -12.98
C VAL A 230 -18.14 -4.23 -14.16
N PRO A 231 -18.36 -5.14 -15.12
CA PRO A 231 -17.43 -5.32 -16.22
C PRO A 231 -17.50 -4.14 -17.18
N PRO A 232 -16.35 -3.52 -17.53
CA PRO A 232 -16.35 -2.48 -18.56
C PRO A 232 -16.58 -3.07 -19.96
N PRO A 233 -16.97 -2.23 -20.95
CA PRO A 233 -17.16 -2.68 -22.31
C PRO A 233 -15.95 -3.43 -22.86
N LYS A 234 -16.14 -4.64 -23.40
CA LYS A 234 -15.05 -5.50 -23.87
C LYS A 234 -14.11 -4.82 -24.86
N HIS A 235 -14.64 -3.96 -25.75
CA HIS A 235 -13.85 -3.25 -26.75
C HIS A 235 -12.81 -2.31 -26.14
N LEU A 236 -12.96 -1.93 -24.87
CA LEU A 236 -11.99 -1.07 -24.16
C LEU A 236 -10.89 -1.85 -23.44
N SER A 237 -10.96 -3.18 -23.42
CA SER A 237 -9.94 -4.02 -22.75
C SER A 237 -8.52 -3.67 -23.18
N PHE A 238 -8.32 -3.40 -24.49
CA PHE A 238 -7.03 -3.01 -25.03
C PHE A 238 -6.57 -1.64 -24.49
N ALA A 239 -7.44 -0.63 -24.46
CA ALA A 239 -7.10 0.70 -23.96
C ALA A 239 -6.76 0.68 -22.46
N ILE A 240 -7.55 -0.07 -21.68
CA ILE A 240 -7.33 -0.25 -20.23
C ILE A 240 -5.98 -0.94 -19.97
N THR A 241 -5.69 -2.04 -20.69
CA THR A 241 -4.42 -2.75 -20.56
C THR A 241 -3.24 -1.88 -21.01
N THR A 242 -3.38 -1.14 -22.11
CA THR A 242 -2.36 -0.20 -22.58
C THR A 242 -2.07 0.88 -21.54
N ARG A 243 -3.10 1.43 -20.91
CA ARG A 243 -2.92 2.41 -19.83
C ARG A 243 -2.11 1.85 -18.67
N ILE A 244 -2.42 0.62 -18.25
CA ILE A 244 -1.66 -0.05 -17.17
C ILE A 244 -0.19 -0.27 -17.60
N LYS A 245 0.05 -0.70 -18.85
CA LYS A 245 1.41 -0.86 -19.37
C LYS A 245 2.19 0.46 -19.36
N VAL A 246 1.57 1.56 -19.78
CA VAL A 246 2.18 2.91 -19.73
C VAL A 246 2.53 3.27 -18.29
N MET A 247 1.60 3.10 -17.35
CA MET A 247 1.84 3.40 -15.93
C MET A 247 2.95 2.53 -15.32
N ALA A 248 3.10 1.29 -15.79
CA ALA A 248 4.11 0.34 -15.31
C ALA A 248 5.44 0.39 -16.08
N ASN A 249 5.61 1.33 -17.02
CA ASN A 249 6.77 1.44 -17.93
C ASN A 249 7.04 0.17 -18.73
N LEU A 250 5.98 -0.52 -19.19
CA LEU A 250 6.06 -1.72 -20.02
C LEU A 250 5.97 -1.37 -21.50
N ASP A 251 6.45 -2.30 -22.34
CA ASP A 251 6.36 -2.15 -23.80
C ASP A 251 4.93 -2.36 -24.29
N ILE A 252 4.30 -1.31 -24.79
CA ILE A 252 2.92 -1.35 -25.31
C ILE A 252 2.82 -2.01 -26.71
N ALA A 253 3.94 -2.06 -27.46
CA ALA A 253 3.98 -2.68 -28.77
C ALA A 253 4.09 -4.21 -28.68
N GLU A 254 4.73 -4.75 -27.64
CA GLU A 254 4.87 -6.20 -27.45
C GLU A 254 3.65 -6.76 -26.70
N ARG A 255 2.91 -7.66 -27.33
CA ARG A 255 1.67 -8.27 -26.82
C ARG A 255 1.69 -9.79 -26.78
N ARG A 256 2.81 -10.40 -27.20
CA ARG A 256 2.96 -11.85 -27.35
C ARG A 256 3.80 -12.45 -26.25
N MET A 257 4.53 -11.61 -25.51
CA MET A 257 5.40 -12.04 -24.42
C MET A 257 4.87 -11.55 -23.08
N PRO A 258 4.99 -12.35 -22.02
CA PRO A 258 4.72 -11.87 -20.66
C PRO A 258 5.61 -10.69 -20.31
N GLN A 259 5.06 -9.75 -19.55
CA GLN A 259 5.81 -8.58 -19.07
C GLN A 259 5.48 -8.34 -17.60
N ASP A 260 6.49 -8.01 -16.82
CA ASP A 260 6.36 -7.65 -15.43
C ASP A 260 6.86 -6.22 -15.21
N GLY A 261 6.16 -5.45 -14.39
CA GLY A 261 6.49 -4.07 -14.13
C GLY A 261 5.98 -3.60 -12.77
N ARG A 262 6.11 -2.29 -12.54
CA ARG A 262 5.79 -1.70 -11.25
C ARG A 262 5.17 -0.32 -11.44
N ILE A 263 4.16 0.00 -10.64
CA ILE A 263 3.55 1.32 -10.55
C ILE A 263 3.71 1.79 -9.11
N GLU A 264 4.35 2.93 -8.93
CA GLU A 264 4.46 3.60 -7.64
C GLU A 264 3.45 4.73 -7.59
N LEU A 265 2.58 4.70 -6.60
CA LEU A 265 1.54 5.71 -6.35
C LEU A 265 1.67 6.22 -4.93
N SER A 266 1.24 7.43 -4.70
CA SER A 266 0.92 7.91 -3.36
C SER A 266 -0.56 8.20 -3.28
N VAL A 267 -1.22 7.75 -2.23
CA VAL A 267 -2.66 7.93 -2.02
C VAL A 267 -2.87 8.48 -0.61
N SER A 268 -3.35 9.71 -0.52
CA SER A 268 -3.52 10.43 0.76
C SER A 268 -2.24 10.50 1.60
N GLY A 269 -1.07 10.62 0.96
CA GLY A 269 0.23 10.64 1.62
C GLY A 269 0.79 9.27 2.00
N HIS A 270 0.09 8.18 1.64
CA HIS A 270 0.57 6.81 1.84
C HIS A 270 1.14 6.25 0.54
N PRO A 271 2.41 5.84 0.53
CA PRO A 271 3.02 5.23 -0.65
C PRO A 271 2.44 3.82 -0.87
N VAL A 272 1.90 3.61 -2.05
CA VAL A 272 1.36 2.32 -2.52
C VAL A 272 2.17 1.86 -3.72
N ASP A 273 2.60 0.63 -3.70
CA ASP A 273 3.36 -0.01 -4.75
C ASP A 273 2.52 -1.11 -5.40
N LEU A 274 2.38 -1.07 -6.71
CA LEU A 274 1.66 -2.09 -7.45
C LEU A 274 2.64 -2.90 -8.30
N ARG A 275 2.74 -4.19 -8.05
CA ARG A 275 3.46 -5.11 -8.93
C ARG A 275 2.51 -5.58 -10.00
N VAL A 276 2.85 -5.28 -11.24
CA VAL A 276 2.03 -5.54 -12.42
C VAL A 276 2.60 -6.71 -13.20
N SER A 277 1.79 -7.71 -13.46
CA SER A 277 2.12 -8.81 -14.37
C SER A 277 1.11 -8.84 -15.50
N VAL A 278 1.60 -8.80 -16.73
CA VAL A 278 0.82 -8.87 -17.96
C VAL A 278 1.11 -10.17 -18.67
N LEU A 279 0.05 -10.94 -18.91
CA LEU A 279 0.15 -12.26 -19.54
C LEU A 279 -0.70 -12.31 -20.82
N PRO A 280 -0.11 -12.58 -22.00
CA PRO A 280 -0.87 -12.85 -23.21
C PRO A 280 -1.78 -14.06 -23.07
N THR A 281 -3.06 -13.89 -23.42
CA THR A 281 -4.05 -14.98 -23.42
C THR A 281 -4.77 -15.08 -24.77
N LEU A 282 -5.64 -16.07 -24.93
CA LEU A 282 -6.37 -16.31 -26.17
C LEU A 282 -7.26 -15.11 -26.57
N PHE A 283 -7.82 -14.38 -25.60
CA PHE A 283 -8.77 -13.30 -25.84
C PHE A 283 -8.21 -11.89 -25.58
N GLY A 284 -6.91 -11.77 -25.38
CA GLY A 284 -6.21 -10.53 -25.08
C GLY A 284 -5.19 -10.70 -23.97
N GLU A 285 -4.68 -9.59 -23.44
CA GLU A 285 -3.71 -9.63 -22.33
C GLU A 285 -4.46 -9.60 -21.00
N SER A 286 -4.19 -10.58 -20.15
CA SER A 286 -4.62 -10.58 -18.74
C SER A 286 -3.62 -9.81 -17.90
N VAL A 287 -4.12 -8.99 -16.98
CA VAL A 287 -3.30 -8.19 -16.08
C VAL A 287 -3.63 -8.54 -14.64
N VAL A 288 -2.60 -8.75 -13.84
CA VAL A 288 -2.72 -8.87 -12.38
C VAL A 288 -1.86 -7.79 -11.73
N MET A 289 -2.46 -6.98 -10.88
CA MET A 289 -1.76 -5.98 -10.09
C MET A 289 -1.84 -6.37 -8.62
N ARG A 290 -0.71 -6.69 -8.01
CA ARG A 290 -0.62 -6.91 -6.56
C ARG A 290 -0.45 -5.58 -5.86
N VAL A 291 -1.31 -5.29 -4.90
CA VAL A 291 -1.30 -4.06 -4.10
C VAL A 291 -0.41 -4.27 -2.89
N LEU A 292 0.61 -3.43 -2.75
CA LEU A 292 1.54 -3.41 -1.62
C LEU A 292 1.44 -2.04 -0.95
N ASP A 293 0.62 -1.96 0.09
CA ASP A 293 0.52 -0.75 0.91
C ASP A 293 1.65 -0.72 1.93
N ARG A 294 2.57 0.24 1.78
CA ARG A 294 3.74 0.39 2.66
C ARG A 294 3.39 1.09 3.97
N GLY A 295 2.24 1.73 4.08
CA GLY A 295 1.85 2.55 5.24
C GLY A 295 1.15 1.79 6.36
N VAL A 296 0.60 0.61 6.09
CA VAL A 296 -0.32 -0.10 7.00
C VAL A 296 0.37 -1.15 7.88
N VAL A 297 1.58 -1.57 7.53
CA VAL A 297 2.24 -2.68 8.25
C VAL A 297 2.92 -2.18 9.52
N SER A 298 2.31 -2.44 10.67
CA SER A 298 2.98 -2.29 11.96
C SER A 298 4.02 -3.40 12.13
N LEU A 299 5.31 -3.03 12.12
CA LEU A 299 6.42 -3.95 12.37
C LEU A 299 6.65 -4.13 13.88
N ASP A 300 5.65 -4.61 14.58
CA ASP A 300 5.63 -4.81 16.02
C ASP A 300 5.26 -6.26 16.33
N LEU A 301 6.16 -6.98 17.01
CA LEU A 301 5.96 -8.40 17.35
C LEU A 301 4.72 -8.63 18.21
N ASP A 302 4.33 -7.69 19.09
CA ASP A 302 3.15 -7.82 19.95
C ASP A 302 1.84 -7.77 19.15
N LYS A 303 1.86 -7.17 17.95
CA LYS A 303 0.67 -7.04 17.11
C LYS A 303 0.47 -8.20 16.12
N LEU A 304 1.43 -9.10 16.01
CA LEU A 304 1.35 -10.25 15.09
C LEU A 304 0.33 -11.31 15.52
N GLY A 305 -0.14 -11.26 16.77
CA GLY A 305 -1.11 -12.21 17.31
C GLY A 305 -0.51 -13.55 17.70
N MET A 306 0.78 -13.60 18.03
CA MET A 306 1.40 -14.74 18.66
C MET A 306 0.97 -14.85 20.11
N ASP A 307 0.72 -16.07 20.59
CA ASP A 307 0.49 -16.32 22.01
C ASP A 307 1.77 -16.06 22.83
N ASP A 308 1.62 -15.60 24.06
CA ASP A 308 2.74 -15.28 24.95
C ASP A 308 3.72 -16.45 25.15
N ASP A 309 3.22 -17.68 25.12
CA ASP A 309 4.02 -18.90 25.25
C ASP A 309 4.93 -19.14 24.03
N ILE A 310 4.65 -18.52 22.89
CA ILE A 310 5.45 -18.57 21.67
C ILE A 310 6.29 -17.27 21.55
N LEU A 311 5.67 -16.12 21.80
CA LEU A 311 6.31 -14.84 21.62
C LEU A 311 7.53 -14.63 22.56
N ARG A 312 7.37 -15.01 23.83
CA ARG A 312 8.45 -14.85 24.82
C ARG A 312 9.69 -15.69 24.47
N PRO A 313 9.60 -17.00 24.21
CA PRO A 313 10.78 -17.76 23.76
C PRO A 313 11.34 -17.24 22.42
N PHE A 314 10.49 -16.81 21.49
CA PHE A 314 10.94 -16.26 20.22
C PHE A 314 11.79 -14.99 20.42
N ARG A 315 11.36 -14.06 21.29
CA ARG A 315 12.13 -12.87 21.68
C ARG A 315 13.47 -13.17 22.34
N GLU A 316 13.55 -14.25 23.11
CA GLU A 316 14.82 -14.69 23.70
C GLU A 316 15.77 -15.26 22.64
N ILE A 317 15.23 -16.00 21.67
CA ILE A 317 16.03 -16.66 20.63
C ILE A 317 16.56 -15.65 19.61
N ILE A 318 15.76 -14.66 19.18
CA ILE A 318 16.23 -13.65 18.22
C ILE A 318 17.40 -12.81 18.74
N LYS A 319 17.56 -12.70 20.05
CA LYS A 319 18.65 -11.96 20.72
C LYS A 319 19.93 -12.77 20.91
N ARG A 320 19.94 -14.05 20.51
CA ARG A 320 21.15 -14.88 20.58
C ARG A 320 22.24 -14.33 19.66
N PRO A 321 23.49 -14.52 19.99
CA PRO A 321 24.61 -13.96 19.22
C PRO A 321 24.78 -14.62 17.85
N ASN A 322 24.40 -15.87 17.72
CA ASN A 322 24.58 -16.64 16.47
C ASN A 322 23.57 -17.79 16.36
N GLY A 323 23.37 -18.25 15.16
CA GLY A 323 22.46 -19.35 14.85
C GLY A 323 21.62 -19.06 13.61
N ILE A 324 20.65 -19.92 13.34
CA ILE A 324 19.69 -19.77 12.25
C ILE A 324 18.27 -19.82 12.79
N ILE A 325 17.47 -18.84 12.45
CA ILE A 325 16.05 -18.80 12.73
C ILE A 325 15.30 -18.90 11.40
N LEU A 326 14.41 -19.88 11.30
CA LEU A 326 13.61 -20.12 10.09
C LEU A 326 12.15 -19.83 10.35
N VAL A 327 11.52 -19.04 9.48
CA VAL A 327 10.08 -18.85 9.47
C VAL A 327 9.51 -19.57 8.24
N THR A 328 8.53 -20.44 8.45
CA THR A 328 7.98 -21.28 7.40
C THR A 328 6.46 -21.15 7.31
N GLY A 329 5.91 -21.48 6.16
CA GLY A 329 4.48 -21.40 5.85
C GLY A 329 4.23 -21.12 4.36
N PRO A 330 2.99 -21.20 3.88
CA PRO A 330 2.65 -20.87 2.49
C PRO A 330 2.88 -19.40 2.19
N THR A 331 2.76 -19.06 0.91
CA THR A 331 2.72 -17.65 0.47
C THR A 331 1.55 -16.94 1.16
N GLY A 332 1.78 -15.70 1.61
CA GLY A 332 0.78 -14.91 2.33
C GLY A 332 0.55 -15.33 3.79
N SER A 333 1.41 -16.16 4.39
CA SER A 333 1.30 -16.49 5.82
C SER A 333 1.92 -15.46 6.77
N GLY A 334 2.44 -14.35 6.28
CA GLY A 334 3.03 -13.28 7.08
C GLY A 334 4.50 -13.51 7.48
N LYS A 335 5.24 -14.41 6.82
CA LYS A 335 6.65 -14.71 7.12
C LYS A 335 7.54 -13.46 7.13
N THR A 336 7.46 -12.68 6.04
CA THR A 336 8.24 -11.44 5.89
C THR A 336 7.90 -10.44 6.99
N THR A 337 6.62 -10.26 7.29
CA THR A 337 6.17 -9.36 8.37
C THR A 337 6.74 -9.78 9.72
N THR A 338 6.74 -11.08 10.04
CA THR A 338 7.31 -11.61 11.28
C THR A 338 8.81 -11.38 11.35
N LEU A 339 9.54 -11.64 10.27
CA LEU A 339 10.99 -11.42 10.22
C LEU A 339 11.34 -9.94 10.29
N TYR A 340 10.61 -9.09 9.59
CA TYR A 340 10.81 -7.64 9.64
C TYR A 340 10.50 -7.07 11.03
N SER A 341 9.43 -7.55 11.70
CA SER A 341 9.14 -7.16 13.09
C SER A 341 10.25 -7.60 14.05
N ALA A 342 10.82 -8.80 13.84
CA ALA A 342 11.95 -9.25 14.64
C ALA A 342 13.20 -8.40 14.39
N LEU A 343 13.51 -8.07 13.13
CA LEU A 343 14.65 -7.21 12.80
C LEU A 343 14.43 -5.77 13.29
N SER A 344 13.20 -5.25 13.23
CA SER A 344 12.87 -3.92 13.76
C SER A 344 13.06 -3.84 15.27
N GLU A 345 12.73 -4.91 16.03
CA GLU A 345 12.99 -4.97 17.49
C GLU A 345 14.49 -5.06 17.81
N LEU A 346 15.30 -5.57 16.87
CA LEU A 346 16.75 -5.75 17.03
C LEU A 346 17.58 -4.60 16.42
N ASN A 347 16.92 -3.66 15.74
CA ASN A 347 17.58 -2.59 15.00
C ASN A 347 18.04 -1.47 15.96
N GLU A 348 19.16 -1.68 16.61
CA GLU A 348 19.82 -0.72 17.49
C GLU A 348 21.04 -0.10 16.79
N PRO A 349 21.48 1.11 17.17
CA PRO A 349 22.58 1.82 16.49
C PRO A 349 23.93 1.08 16.49
N ASP A 350 24.14 0.12 17.39
CA ASP A 350 25.35 -0.69 17.54
C ASP A 350 25.24 -2.08 16.89
N ASP A 351 24.06 -2.46 16.37
CA ASP A 351 23.83 -3.71 15.62
C ASP A 351 23.78 -3.43 14.10
N LYS A 352 24.66 -4.06 13.33
CA LYS A 352 24.63 -3.96 11.87
C LYS A 352 23.82 -5.06 11.25
N ILE A 353 22.65 -4.69 10.73
CA ILE A 353 21.70 -5.61 10.09
C ILE A 353 21.79 -5.46 8.57
N ILE A 354 21.98 -6.57 7.86
CA ILE A 354 22.00 -6.60 6.40
C ILE A 354 21.04 -7.66 5.90
N THR A 355 20.23 -7.33 4.89
CA THR A 355 19.31 -8.28 4.27
C THR A 355 19.66 -8.55 2.82
N THR A 356 19.19 -9.69 2.28
CA THR A 356 19.17 -9.98 0.85
C THR A 356 17.80 -10.56 0.49
N GLU A 357 17.10 -9.95 -0.46
CA GLU A 357 15.65 -10.13 -0.68
C GLU A 357 15.26 -10.12 -2.17
N ASP A 358 14.21 -10.88 -2.50
CA ASP A 358 13.68 -10.99 -3.87
C ASP A 358 12.13 -10.91 -3.87
N PRO A 359 11.61 -9.70 -4.01
CA PRO A 359 12.24 -8.40 -3.83
C PRO A 359 12.16 -7.88 -2.37
N ILE A 360 12.72 -6.69 -2.11
CA ILE A 360 12.50 -5.94 -0.86
C ILE A 360 11.03 -5.53 -0.80
N GLU A 361 10.35 -5.87 0.30
CA GLU A 361 8.92 -5.55 0.47
C GLU A 361 8.71 -4.15 1.06
N TYR A 362 9.49 -3.79 2.07
CA TYR A 362 9.44 -2.48 2.74
C TYR A 362 10.85 -1.99 3.00
N ASP A 363 11.06 -0.68 2.87
CA ASP A 363 12.28 -0.01 3.29
C ASP A 363 12.25 0.16 4.82
N ILE A 364 13.28 -0.31 5.50
CA ILE A 364 13.40 -0.21 6.97
C ILE A 364 14.61 0.66 7.28
N GLU A 365 14.35 1.81 7.88
CA GLU A 365 15.41 2.73 8.30
C GLU A 365 16.41 2.02 9.22
N GLY A 366 17.70 2.22 8.99
CA GLY A 366 18.78 1.60 9.77
C GLY A 366 19.22 0.21 9.30
N ILE A 367 18.51 -0.42 8.36
CA ILE A 367 18.83 -1.75 7.80
C ILE A 367 19.39 -1.60 6.38
N VAL A 368 20.49 -2.28 6.08
CA VAL A 368 21.05 -2.33 4.73
C VAL A 368 20.37 -3.45 3.95
N GLN A 369 19.53 -3.11 2.98
CA GLN A 369 18.73 -4.08 2.20
C GLN A 369 19.31 -4.23 0.81
N VAL A 370 19.64 -5.47 0.40
CA VAL A 370 20.24 -5.81 -0.89
C VAL A 370 19.21 -6.52 -1.75
N PRO A 371 18.77 -5.92 -2.86
CA PRO A 371 17.86 -6.57 -3.79
C PRO A 371 18.59 -7.64 -4.59
N ILE A 372 17.94 -8.78 -4.80
CA ILE A 372 18.38 -9.82 -5.74
C ILE A 372 18.07 -9.36 -7.16
N ASP A 373 19.01 -9.60 -8.06
CA ASP A 373 18.86 -9.40 -9.49
C ASP A 373 19.61 -10.52 -10.21
N SER A 374 18.88 -11.56 -10.57
CA SER A 374 19.44 -12.76 -11.20
C SER A 374 19.97 -12.47 -12.62
N ASP A 375 19.45 -11.46 -13.30
CA ASP A 375 19.82 -11.11 -14.68
C ASP A 375 21.27 -10.59 -14.76
N ILE A 376 21.71 -9.89 -13.72
CA ILE A 376 23.10 -9.43 -13.58
C ILE A 376 23.97 -10.32 -12.69
N GLY A 377 23.43 -11.47 -12.24
CA GLY A 377 24.14 -12.46 -11.42
C GLY A 377 24.16 -12.19 -9.92
N VAL A 378 23.35 -11.27 -9.41
CA VAL A 378 23.15 -11.04 -7.97
C VAL A 378 22.15 -12.06 -7.46
N THR A 379 22.63 -13.25 -7.08
CA THR A 379 21.84 -14.32 -6.48
C THR A 379 21.92 -14.27 -4.95
N PHE A 380 21.01 -14.98 -4.24
CA PHE A 380 21.06 -15.10 -2.77
C PHE A 380 22.43 -15.57 -2.28
N ALA A 381 23.01 -16.59 -2.91
CA ALA A 381 24.32 -17.11 -2.56
C ALA A 381 25.43 -16.07 -2.80
N ALA A 382 25.41 -15.35 -3.93
CA ALA A 382 26.41 -14.33 -4.26
C ALA A 382 26.31 -13.14 -3.30
N ALA A 383 25.11 -12.65 -3.04
CA ALA A 383 24.84 -11.56 -2.10
C ALA A 383 25.28 -11.93 -0.70
N LEU A 384 24.91 -13.10 -0.18
CA LEU A 384 25.27 -13.57 1.16
C LEU A 384 26.79 -13.68 1.35
N ARG A 385 27.53 -14.19 0.35
CA ARG A 385 29.00 -14.18 0.40
C ARG A 385 29.60 -12.78 0.48
N ALA A 386 28.98 -11.80 -0.16
CA ALA A 386 29.42 -10.42 -0.10
C ALA A 386 29.07 -9.79 1.25
N ILE A 387 27.88 -10.06 1.78
CA ILE A 387 27.40 -9.60 3.08
C ILE A 387 28.35 -10.02 4.20
N LEU A 388 28.84 -11.27 4.21
CA LEU A 388 29.80 -11.76 5.20
C LEU A 388 31.13 -10.99 5.24
N ARG A 389 31.43 -10.16 4.24
CA ARG A 389 32.62 -9.27 4.22
C ARG A 389 32.28 -7.82 4.58
N GLN A 390 31.03 -7.57 4.96
CA GLN A 390 30.53 -6.25 5.34
C GLN A 390 30.40 -6.09 6.86
N ASP A 391 30.96 -7.02 7.65
CA ASP A 391 30.91 -7.01 9.10
C ASP A 391 29.47 -6.89 9.66
N PRO A 392 28.57 -7.82 9.28
CA PRO A 392 27.21 -7.82 9.81
C PRO A 392 27.14 -8.50 11.18
N ASP A 393 26.26 -8.05 12.05
CA ASP A 393 25.90 -8.76 13.27
C ASP A 393 24.72 -9.71 12.98
N ARG A 394 23.77 -9.24 12.20
CA ARG A 394 22.55 -9.99 11.83
C ARG A 394 22.34 -9.98 10.33
N ILE A 395 21.90 -11.10 9.80
CA ILE A 395 21.69 -11.28 8.37
C ILE A 395 20.28 -11.83 8.13
N LEU A 396 19.50 -11.20 7.23
CA LEU A 396 18.31 -11.81 6.69
C LEU A 396 18.58 -12.31 5.27
N VAL A 397 18.36 -13.60 5.04
CA VAL A 397 18.27 -14.18 3.70
C VAL A 397 16.81 -14.42 3.41
N GLY A 398 16.24 -13.70 2.46
CA GLY A 398 14.80 -13.69 2.19
C GLY A 398 14.21 -15.10 2.12
N GLU A 399 14.88 -15.99 1.39
CA GLU A 399 14.55 -17.42 1.38
C GLU A 399 15.76 -18.31 1.01
N ILE A 400 15.72 -19.57 1.43
CA ILE A 400 16.69 -20.59 1.05
C ILE A 400 16.01 -21.52 0.03
N ARG A 401 16.46 -21.44 -1.25
CA ARG A 401 15.93 -22.28 -2.35
C ARG A 401 16.84 -23.43 -2.71
N ASP A 402 18.12 -23.32 -2.45
CA ASP A 402 19.18 -24.23 -2.91
C ASP A 402 20.20 -24.55 -1.80
N VAL A 403 20.98 -25.62 -2.03
CA VAL A 403 21.98 -26.09 -1.12
C VAL A 403 23.12 -25.06 -0.91
N GLU A 404 23.50 -24.33 -1.98
CA GLU A 404 24.59 -23.37 -1.90
C GLU A 404 24.27 -22.24 -0.94
N THR A 405 23.06 -21.65 -1.03
CA THR A 405 22.59 -20.62 -0.11
C THR A 405 22.47 -21.17 1.32
N ALA A 406 21.98 -22.42 1.48
CA ALA A 406 21.89 -23.07 2.79
C ALA A 406 23.26 -23.27 3.45
N GLU A 407 24.26 -23.74 2.70
CA GLU A 407 25.61 -23.97 3.22
C GLU A 407 26.27 -22.64 3.66
N ILE A 408 26.12 -21.56 2.89
CA ILE A 408 26.68 -20.26 3.26
C ILE A 408 26.00 -19.70 4.51
N ALA A 409 24.66 -19.81 4.62
CA ALA A 409 23.92 -19.42 5.82
C ALA A 409 24.36 -20.20 7.07
N ILE A 410 24.60 -21.48 6.93
CA ILE A 410 25.12 -22.35 8.00
C ILE A 410 26.55 -21.92 8.39
N GLN A 411 27.42 -21.64 7.42
CA GLN A 411 28.77 -21.14 7.71
C GLN A 411 28.73 -19.79 8.44
N ALA A 412 27.82 -18.88 8.04
CA ALA A 412 27.60 -17.63 8.73
C ALA A 412 27.21 -17.85 10.19
N ALA A 413 26.27 -18.74 10.46
CA ALA A 413 25.84 -19.09 11.81
C ALA A 413 26.98 -19.70 12.65
N LEU A 414 27.80 -20.58 12.07
CA LEU A 414 28.97 -21.18 12.75
C LEU A 414 30.09 -20.17 13.03
N THR A 415 30.16 -19.10 12.24
CA THR A 415 31.20 -18.05 12.41
C THR A 415 30.77 -16.88 13.30
N GLY A 416 29.60 -16.96 13.93
CA GLY A 416 29.19 -16.00 14.95
C GLY A 416 28.05 -15.04 14.54
N HIS A 417 27.38 -15.27 13.42
CA HIS A 417 26.31 -14.41 12.95
C HIS A 417 24.93 -15.01 13.25
N MET A 418 23.95 -14.17 13.58
CA MET A 418 22.56 -14.59 13.63
C MET A 418 21.93 -14.44 12.24
N VAL A 419 21.44 -15.55 11.67
CA VAL A 419 20.84 -15.61 10.33
C VAL A 419 19.35 -15.87 10.43
N PHE A 420 18.56 -15.02 9.80
CA PHE A 420 17.12 -15.17 9.64
C PHE A 420 16.83 -15.60 8.23
N SER A 421 15.90 -16.52 8.03
CA SER A 421 15.47 -16.89 6.66
C SER A 421 14.09 -17.53 6.62
N THR A 422 13.60 -17.76 5.41
CA THR A 422 12.34 -18.49 5.19
C THR A 422 12.54 -19.75 4.39
N LEU A 423 11.62 -20.69 4.59
CA LEU A 423 11.43 -21.88 3.75
C LEU A 423 9.94 -22.08 3.45
N HIS A 424 9.64 -22.61 2.28
CA HIS A 424 8.26 -22.91 1.86
C HIS A 424 7.86 -24.34 2.25
N THR A 425 7.80 -24.60 3.55
CA THR A 425 7.30 -25.86 4.11
C THR A 425 6.05 -25.60 4.95
N ASN A 426 5.25 -26.64 5.16
CA ASN A 426 3.95 -26.49 5.83
C ASN A 426 4.06 -26.49 7.37
N ASP A 427 5.09 -27.08 7.91
CA ASP A 427 5.32 -27.22 9.35
C ASP A 427 6.82 -27.24 9.67
N SER A 428 7.14 -27.13 10.96
CA SER A 428 8.53 -27.10 11.43
C SER A 428 9.28 -28.43 11.22
N PRO A 429 8.71 -29.61 11.44
CA PRO A 429 9.37 -30.88 11.11
C PRO A 429 9.68 -31.04 9.62
N ALA A 430 8.77 -30.64 8.74
CA ALA A 430 8.98 -30.68 7.28
C ALA A 430 10.14 -29.76 6.87
N THR A 431 10.39 -28.68 7.59
CA THR A 431 11.52 -27.77 7.34
C THR A 431 12.86 -28.47 7.54
N VAL A 432 13.02 -29.26 8.61
CA VAL A 432 14.22 -30.07 8.87
C VAL A 432 14.43 -31.09 7.75
N THR A 433 13.36 -31.77 7.35
CA THR A 433 13.38 -32.73 6.24
C THR A 433 13.79 -32.05 4.94
N ARG A 434 13.24 -30.86 4.64
CA ARG A 434 13.56 -30.09 3.45
C ARG A 434 15.03 -29.69 3.38
N LEU A 435 15.62 -29.22 4.48
CA LEU A 435 17.06 -28.90 4.55
C LEU A 435 17.91 -30.14 4.25
N ARG A 436 17.57 -31.30 4.85
CA ARG A 436 18.25 -32.56 4.58
C ARG A 436 18.10 -32.98 3.11
N ASP A 437 16.92 -32.88 2.54
CA ASP A 437 16.64 -33.27 1.14
C ASP A 437 17.37 -32.32 0.14
N MET A 438 17.65 -31.08 0.53
CA MET A 438 18.52 -30.15 -0.20
C MET A 438 20.00 -30.54 -0.15
N GLY A 439 20.40 -31.50 0.71
CA GLY A 439 21.77 -31.96 0.85
C GLY A 439 22.50 -31.50 2.11
N VAL A 440 21.84 -30.71 2.97
CA VAL A 440 22.46 -30.24 4.22
C VAL A 440 22.66 -31.40 5.18
N GLN A 441 23.87 -31.51 5.70
CA GLN A 441 24.21 -32.60 6.64
C GLN A 441 23.46 -32.42 7.98
N PRO A 442 22.86 -33.50 8.55
CA PRO A 442 22.03 -33.41 9.76
C PRO A 442 22.76 -32.78 10.97
N PHE A 443 24.05 -33.05 11.14
CA PHE A 443 24.81 -32.48 12.25
C PHE A 443 24.97 -30.95 12.14
N LEU A 444 25.00 -30.40 10.92
CA LEU A 444 25.05 -28.96 10.69
C LEU A 444 23.70 -28.30 11.06
N ILE A 445 22.59 -28.93 10.67
CA ILE A 445 21.25 -28.48 11.06
C ILE A 445 21.15 -28.41 12.58
N THR A 446 21.54 -29.47 13.26
CA THR A 446 21.49 -29.56 14.73
C THR A 446 22.40 -28.52 15.43
N ALA A 447 23.53 -28.19 14.81
CA ALA A 447 24.51 -27.26 15.37
C ALA A 447 24.15 -25.78 15.14
N THR A 448 23.28 -25.46 14.19
CA THR A 448 23.05 -24.06 13.78
C THR A 448 21.60 -23.61 13.88
N VAL A 449 20.62 -24.49 13.71
CA VAL A 449 19.20 -24.09 13.72
C VAL A 449 18.73 -23.94 15.17
N GLU A 450 18.45 -22.71 15.57
CA GLU A 450 18.00 -22.35 16.91
C GLU A 450 16.47 -22.39 17.06
N ALA A 451 15.74 -22.00 15.99
CA ALA A 451 14.29 -22.04 15.98
C ALA A 451 13.72 -22.24 14.57
N ILE A 452 12.57 -22.89 14.51
CA ILE A 452 11.72 -22.98 13.32
C ILE A 452 10.31 -22.60 13.73
N LEU A 453 9.82 -21.48 13.20
CA LEU A 453 8.48 -20.95 13.43
C LEU A 453 7.59 -21.27 12.22
N ALA A 454 6.61 -22.14 12.38
CA ALA A 454 5.61 -22.41 11.34
C ALA A 454 4.38 -21.51 11.53
N GLN A 455 3.95 -20.83 10.47
CA GLN A 455 2.98 -19.74 10.57
C GLN A 455 1.85 -19.88 9.55
N ARG A 456 0.63 -19.55 10.00
CA ARG A 456 -0.59 -19.41 9.19
C ARG A 456 -1.35 -18.18 9.66
N LEU A 457 -1.93 -17.44 8.71
CA LEU A 457 -2.90 -16.39 9.03
C LEU A 457 -4.29 -16.99 9.12
N VAL A 458 -5.02 -16.57 10.12
CA VAL A 458 -6.44 -16.89 10.31
C VAL A 458 -7.23 -15.58 10.42
N ARG A 459 -8.49 -15.58 9.97
CA ARG A 459 -9.35 -14.41 10.10
C ARG A 459 -9.69 -14.18 11.57
N ARG A 460 -9.64 -12.94 12.00
CA ARG A 460 -10.07 -12.52 13.33
C ARG A 460 -11.51 -12.03 13.26
N ILE A 461 -12.26 -12.24 14.34
CA ILE A 461 -13.60 -11.66 14.48
C ILE A 461 -13.47 -10.15 14.57
N CYS A 462 -14.27 -9.43 13.77
CA CYS A 462 -14.28 -7.98 13.76
C CYS A 462 -14.66 -7.43 15.14
N LYS A 463 -13.92 -6.43 15.60
CA LYS A 463 -14.18 -5.82 16.92
C LYS A 463 -15.47 -5.01 16.93
N ASP A 464 -15.83 -4.43 15.79
CA ASP A 464 -16.93 -3.47 15.66
C ASP A 464 -18.27 -4.14 15.40
N CYS A 465 -18.29 -5.26 14.65
CA CYS A 465 -19.53 -5.96 14.27
C CYS A 465 -19.66 -7.36 14.85
N LYS A 466 -18.83 -7.75 15.83
CA LYS A 466 -18.97 -9.03 16.51
C LYS A 466 -20.26 -9.10 17.32
N GLU A 467 -20.96 -10.20 17.21
CA GLU A 467 -22.17 -10.51 17.98
C GLU A 467 -21.98 -11.81 18.73
N GLU A 468 -22.49 -11.86 19.95
CA GLU A 468 -22.52 -13.09 20.73
C GLU A 468 -23.68 -13.96 20.24
N TYR A 469 -23.43 -15.22 20.00
CA TYR A 469 -24.47 -16.19 19.65
C TYR A 469 -24.32 -17.50 20.43
N VAL A 470 -25.43 -18.20 20.61
CA VAL A 470 -25.42 -19.53 21.22
C VAL A 470 -25.25 -20.56 20.11
N PRO A 471 -24.11 -21.31 20.07
CA PRO A 471 -23.88 -22.28 19.03
C PRO A 471 -24.92 -23.41 19.10
N ASP A 472 -25.39 -23.88 17.94
CA ASP A 472 -26.27 -25.04 17.83
C ASP A 472 -25.49 -26.34 17.99
N ALA A 473 -26.24 -27.46 18.08
CA ALA A 473 -25.66 -28.77 18.33
C ALA A 473 -24.76 -29.26 17.17
N ASP A 474 -25.06 -28.83 15.94
CA ASP A 474 -24.29 -29.18 14.75
C ASP A 474 -22.95 -28.44 14.74
N THR A 475 -22.94 -27.14 15.02
CA THR A 475 -21.72 -26.33 15.19
C THR A 475 -20.82 -26.91 16.31
N LEU A 476 -21.39 -27.31 17.44
CA LEU A 476 -20.64 -27.92 18.53
C LEU A 476 -20.03 -29.28 18.13
N ALA A 477 -20.78 -30.10 17.36
CA ALA A 477 -20.30 -31.37 16.88
C ALA A 477 -19.15 -31.21 15.86
N ASP A 478 -19.25 -30.26 14.94
CA ASP A 478 -18.21 -29.93 13.97
C ASP A 478 -16.91 -29.46 14.62
N LEU A 479 -17.02 -28.76 15.76
CA LEU A 479 -15.88 -28.31 16.55
C LEU A 479 -15.36 -29.33 17.56
N GLU A 480 -15.99 -30.53 17.63
CA GLU A 480 -15.72 -31.57 18.66
C GLU A 480 -15.82 -31.03 20.11
N LEU A 481 -16.72 -30.08 20.34
CA LEU A 481 -16.94 -29.43 21.63
C LEU A 481 -18.25 -29.91 22.26
N THR A 482 -18.27 -29.96 23.60
CA THR A 482 -19.50 -30.18 24.38
C THR A 482 -20.07 -28.84 24.86
N SER A 483 -21.40 -28.80 25.09
CA SER A 483 -22.07 -27.60 25.58
C SER A 483 -21.46 -27.09 26.88
N ASP A 484 -20.97 -27.96 27.77
CA ASP A 484 -20.33 -27.55 29.03
C ASP A 484 -18.98 -26.87 28.84
N GLN A 485 -18.30 -27.10 27.70
CA GLN A 485 -17.00 -26.46 27.39
C GLN A 485 -17.13 -25.04 26.86
N VAL A 486 -18.31 -24.67 26.36
CA VAL A 486 -18.60 -23.34 25.79
C VAL A 486 -19.41 -22.44 26.71
N VAL A 487 -20.03 -22.95 27.78
CA VAL A 487 -20.77 -22.15 28.74
C VAL A 487 -19.84 -21.13 29.44
N GLY A 488 -20.12 -19.84 29.25
CA GLY A 488 -19.35 -18.74 29.83
C GLY A 488 -18.03 -18.39 29.13
N LYS A 489 -17.79 -18.92 27.94
CA LYS A 489 -16.71 -18.49 27.02
C LYS A 489 -17.36 -17.72 25.88
N THR A 490 -17.19 -16.42 25.87
CA THR A 490 -17.56 -15.53 24.78
C THR A 490 -16.37 -15.24 23.89
#